data_35531d4cfac8663646c8b8963ee63daa
#
_entry.id   35531d4cfac8663646c8b8963ee63daa
#
_cell.length_a   1.000
_cell.length_b   1.000
_cell.length_c   1.000
_cell.angle_alpha   90.00
_cell.angle_beta   90.00
_cell.angle_gamma   90.00
#
_symmetry.space_group_name_H-M   'P 1'
#
loop_
_entity.id
_entity.type
_entity.pdbx_description
1 polymer ?
#
loop_
_entity_poly.entity_id
_entity_poly.type
_entity_poly.pdbx_seq_one_letter_code
_entity_poly.pdbx_strand_id
1 'polypeptide(L)'
;MKFYTSREKALESLEIFVNKDIVNYSSKRNYDCGPIDRKNVSCLSPYITHRLIDEYEISKKILSKHPYQTVEKYIQEIYWRVYWKGWLELRPKVWADFIEDLNIIEECKNYHQAINGQSKIECFNDWVKEIKEFNYLHNHTRMWFASIWIFTLGLPWQKGAEFFMKYLFDGDAASNTLSWRWVAGLQTKGKHY
;
A
#
# COMPACT_ATOMS: atom_id res chain seq x y z
N MET A 1 -13.32 -9.44 0.62
CA MET A 1 -13.10 -8.77 -0.67
C MET A 1 -12.49 -9.75 -1.65
N LYS A 2 -12.83 -9.75 -2.93
CA LYS A 2 -12.26 -10.63 -3.95
C LYS A 2 -11.76 -9.79 -5.13
N PHE A 3 -10.49 -9.95 -5.50
CA PHE A 3 -9.92 -9.36 -6.69
C PHE A 3 -10.06 -10.31 -7.88
N TYR A 4 -10.38 -9.78 -9.04
CA TYR A 4 -10.53 -10.53 -10.28
C TYR A 4 -9.42 -10.13 -11.26
N THR A 5 -8.86 -11.11 -11.97
CA THR A 5 -7.72 -10.90 -12.88
C THR A 5 -8.17 -10.47 -14.28
N SER A 6 -9.17 -9.60 -14.38
CA SER A 6 -9.65 -9.11 -15.67
C SER A 6 -9.77 -7.58 -15.70
N ARG A 7 -9.44 -7.02 -16.88
CA ARG A 7 -9.60 -5.60 -17.15
C ARG A 7 -11.07 -5.14 -17.03
N GLU A 8 -12.00 -5.97 -17.47
CA GLU A 8 -13.43 -5.68 -17.37
C GLU A 8 -13.85 -5.43 -15.92
N LYS A 9 -13.42 -6.30 -15.00
CA LYS A 9 -13.71 -6.15 -13.56
C LYS A 9 -12.98 -4.96 -12.93
N ALA A 10 -11.80 -4.62 -13.41
CA ALA A 10 -11.10 -3.42 -12.99
C ALA A 10 -11.88 -2.14 -13.38
N LEU A 11 -12.39 -2.09 -14.62
CA LEU A 11 -13.21 -0.98 -15.11
C LEU A 11 -14.57 -0.89 -14.40
N GLU A 12 -15.21 -2.03 -14.12
CA GLU A 12 -16.44 -2.09 -13.32
C GLU A 12 -16.22 -1.52 -11.90
N SER A 13 -15.12 -1.92 -11.25
CA SER A 13 -14.74 -1.40 -9.92
C SER A 13 -14.47 0.11 -9.96
N LEU A 14 -13.78 0.60 -10.99
CA LEU A 14 -13.55 2.02 -11.20
C LEU A 14 -14.87 2.77 -11.37
N GLU A 15 -15.78 2.26 -12.21
CA GLU A 15 -17.08 2.89 -12.47
C GLU A 15 -17.93 3.00 -11.17
N ILE A 16 -17.96 1.94 -10.37
CA ILE A 16 -18.67 1.93 -9.08
C ILE A 16 -18.10 3.00 -8.15
N PHE A 17 -16.77 3.04 -7.99
CA PHE A 17 -16.11 4.00 -7.12
C PHE A 17 -16.33 5.44 -7.57
N VAL A 18 -16.19 5.72 -8.87
CA VAL A 18 -16.37 7.06 -9.44
C VAL A 18 -17.81 7.56 -9.26
N ASN A 19 -18.79 6.68 -9.39
CA ASN A 19 -20.19 7.09 -9.29
C ASN A 19 -20.72 7.23 -7.86
N LYS A 20 -20.12 6.53 -6.88
CA LYS A 20 -20.69 6.44 -5.53
C LYS A 20 -19.83 7.08 -4.45
N ASP A 21 -18.53 6.79 -4.43
CA ASP A 21 -17.74 6.93 -3.22
C ASP A 21 -16.65 8.01 -3.31
N ILE A 22 -16.21 8.37 -4.52
CA ILE A 22 -15.07 9.27 -4.76
C ILE A 22 -15.23 10.65 -4.11
N VAL A 23 -16.46 11.19 -4.08
CA VAL A 23 -16.72 12.51 -3.49
C VAL A 23 -16.43 12.57 -1.98
N ASN A 24 -16.52 11.43 -1.31
CA ASN A 24 -16.24 11.29 0.12
C ASN A 24 -14.80 10.86 0.41
N TYR A 25 -14.01 10.54 -0.63
CA TYR A 25 -12.68 9.99 -0.46
C TYR A 25 -11.78 10.89 0.38
N SER A 26 -11.74 12.19 0.10
CA SER A 26 -10.88 13.13 0.81
C SER A 26 -11.08 13.10 2.33
N SER A 27 -12.32 13.03 2.79
CA SER A 27 -12.68 13.05 4.21
C SER A 27 -12.62 11.67 4.87
N LYS A 28 -12.85 10.58 4.10
CA LYS A 28 -13.01 9.24 4.66
C LYS A 28 -11.83 8.29 4.39
N ARG A 29 -10.87 8.66 3.54
CA ARG A 29 -9.78 7.78 3.11
C ARG A 29 -8.89 7.23 4.23
N ASN A 30 -8.86 7.87 5.38
CA ASN A 30 -8.03 7.47 6.52
C ASN A 30 -8.73 6.51 7.50
N TYR A 31 -10.02 6.22 7.30
CA TYR A 31 -10.74 5.26 8.13
C TYR A 31 -10.59 3.86 7.57
N ASP A 32 -10.11 2.93 8.38
CA ASP A 32 -10.14 1.50 8.04
C ASP A 32 -11.44 0.91 8.55
N CYS A 33 -12.32 0.55 7.62
CA CYS A 33 -13.63 -0.07 7.90
C CYS A 33 -13.53 -1.61 7.88
N GLY A 34 -12.32 -2.17 7.90
CA GLY A 34 -12.08 -3.60 7.84
C GLY A 34 -12.19 -4.21 6.44
N PRO A 35 -11.92 -5.51 6.30
CA PRO A 35 -11.76 -6.15 4.99
C PRO A 35 -13.05 -6.31 4.19
N ILE A 36 -14.22 -6.19 4.83
CA ILE A 36 -15.53 -6.43 4.19
C ILE A 36 -16.10 -5.15 3.60
N ASP A 37 -16.04 -4.03 4.31
CA ASP A 37 -16.60 -2.75 3.88
C ASP A 37 -15.52 -1.70 3.61
N ARG A 38 -15.03 -1.63 2.38
CA ARG A 38 -13.99 -0.68 1.91
C ARG A 38 -14.53 0.37 0.94
N LYS A 39 -15.79 0.77 1.08
CA LYS A 39 -16.42 1.75 0.17
C LYS A 39 -15.78 3.14 0.22
N ASN A 40 -15.07 3.46 1.29
CA ASN A 40 -14.35 4.74 1.43
C ASN A 40 -13.03 4.83 0.64
N VAL A 41 -12.57 3.73 0.05
CA VAL A 41 -11.36 3.65 -0.79
C VAL A 41 -11.65 2.86 -2.07
N SER A 42 -10.90 3.13 -3.14
CA SER A 42 -11.17 2.52 -4.45
C SER A 42 -10.76 1.05 -4.55
N CYS A 43 -9.79 0.62 -3.79
CA CYS A 43 -9.15 -0.70 -3.88
C CYS A 43 -8.62 -1.04 -5.29
N LEU A 44 -8.27 -0.04 -6.11
CA LEU A 44 -7.81 -0.23 -7.48
C LEU A 44 -6.31 -0.53 -7.60
N SER A 45 -5.55 -0.39 -6.52
CA SER A 45 -4.08 -0.56 -6.55
C SER A 45 -3.61 -1.90 -7.10
N PRO A 46 -4.25 -3.06 -6.86
CA PRO A 46 -3.86 -4.31 -7.51
C PRO A 46 -4.00 -4.25 -9.03
N TYR A 47 -5.10 -3.69 -9.53
CA TYR A 47 -5.33 -3.58 -10.97
C TYR A 47 -4.32 -2.64 -11.65
N ILE A 48 -3.93 -1.58 -10.96
CA ILE A 48 -2.92 -0.63 -11.46
C ILE A 48 -1.53 -1.28 -11.45
N THR A 49 -1.16 -1.98 -10.39
CA THR A 49 0.12 -2.68 -10.29
C THR A 49 0.31 -3.69 -11.41
N HIS A 50 -0.75 -4.43 -11.74
CA HIS A 50 -0.74 -5.43 -12.80
C HIS A 50 -1.10 -4.89 -14.20
N ARG A 51 -1.19 -3.56 -14.36
CA ARG A 51 -1.45 -2.89 -15.64
C ARG A 51 -2.74 -3.31 -16.34
N LEU A 52 -3.76 -3.69 -15.59
CA LEU A 52 -5.11 -3.92 -16.11
C LEU A 52 -5.83 -2.60 -16.41
N ILE A 53 -5.55 -1.56 -15.64
CA ILE A 53 -5.89 -0.17 -15.86
C ILE A 53 -4.69 0.70 -15.48
N ASP A 54 -4.58 1.91 -16.02
CA ASP A 54 -3.49 2.81 -15.69
C ASP A 54 -3.97 4.12 -15.04
N GLU A 55 -3.01 4.85 -14.51
CA GLU A 55 -3.26 6.09 -13.76
C GLU A 55 -3.90 7.19 -14.65
N TYR A 56 -3.53 7.24 -15.92
CA TYR A 56 -4.08 8.21 -16.87
C TYR A 56 -5.54 7.89 -17.20
N GLU A 57 -5.85 6.63 -17.50
CA GLU A 57 -7.22 6.17 -17.79
C GLU A 57 -8.16 6.44 -16.61
N ILE A 58 -7.71 6.13 -15.38
CA ILE A 58 -8.45 6.41 -14.16
C ILE A 58 -8.72 7.91 -14.02
N SER A 59 -7.67 8.73 -14.13
CA SER A 59 -7.78 10.18 -14.00
C SER A 59 -8.70 10.79 -15.05
N LYS A 60 -8.60 10.36 -16.29
CA LYS A 60 -9.46 10.79 -17.39
C LYS A 60 -10.94 10.47 -17.11
N LYS A 61 -11.21 9.24 -16.62
CA LYS A 61 -12.57 8.82 -16.26
C LYS A 61 -13.14 9.66 -15.13
N ILE A 62 -12.35 9.91 -14.09
CA ILE A 62 -12.78 10.71 -12.93
C ILE A 62 -13.08 12.16 -13.34
N LEU A 63 -12.16 12.79 -14.06
CA LEU A 63 -12.29 14.20 -14.48
C LEU A 63 -13.39 14.40 -15.52
N SER A 64 -13.83 13.36 -16.21
CA SER A 64 -15.02 13.46 -17.09
C SER A 64 -16.34 13.56 -16.32
N LYS A 65 -16.36 13.22 -15.03
CA LYS A 65 -17.56 13.19 -14.19
C LYS A 65 -17.55 14.18 -13.02
N HIS A 66 -16.37 14.55 -12.55
CA HIS A 66 -16.22 15.39 -11.35
C HIS A 66 -15.28 16.56 -11.57
N PRO A 67 -15.56 17.73 -10.98
CA PRO A 67 -14.62 18.85 -10.94
C PRO A 67 -13.33 18.45 -10.22
N TYR A 68 -12.18 18.94 -10.70
CA TYR A 68 -10.87 18.63 -10.15
C TYR A 68 -10.81 18.87 -8.63
N GLN A 69 -11.32 19.99 -8.15
CA GLN A 69 -11.31 20.38 -6.73
C GLN A 69 -11.96 19.31 -5.81
N THR A 70 -12.99 18.62 -6.31
CA THR A 70 -13.67 17.56 -5.54
C THR A 70 -12.83 16.29 -5.42
N VAL A 71 -12.01 16.01 -6.43
CA VAL A 71 -11.29 14.73 -6.57
C VAL A 71 -9.78 14.89 -6.50
N GLU A 72 -9.27 16.09 -6.31
CA GLU A 72 -7.85 16.45 -6.27
C GLU A 72 -7.05 15.49 -5.39
N LYS A 73 -7.54 15.23 -4.17
CA LYS A 73 -6.84 14.37 -3.23
C LYS A 73 -6.67 12.94 -3.74
N TYR A 74 -7.70 12.40 -4.41
CA TYR A 74 -7.61 11.07 -4.99
C TYR A 74 -6.63 11.03 -6.18
N ILE A 75 -6.68 12.03 -7.05
CA ILE A 75 -5.74 12.17 -8.18
C ILE A 75 -4.29 12.25 -7.66
N GLN A 76 -4.03 13.06 -6.64
CA GLN A 76 -2.70 13.14 -6.02
C GLN A 76 -2.23 11.78 -5.52
N GLU A 77 -3.08 11.03 -4.80
CA GLU A 77 -2.71 9.71 -4.24
C GLU A 77 -2.42 8.67 -5.34
N ILE A 78 -3.11 8.70 -6.48
CA ILE A 78 -2.78 7.84 -7.62
C ILE A 78 -1.39 8.17 -8.17
N TYR A 79 -1.07 9.46 -8.35
CA TYR A 79 0.20 9.88 -8.95
C TYR A 79 1.41 9.76 -8.01
N TRP A 80 1.21 9.56 -6.70
CA TRP A 80 2.31 9.17 -5.80
C TRP A 80 3.00 7.89 -6.26
N ARG A 81 2.26 6.94 -6.82
CA ARG A 81 2.84 5.71 -7.39
C ARG A 81 3.79 6.01 -8.57
N VAL A 82 3.38 6.89 -9.46
CA VAL A 82 4.23 7.32 -10.59
C VAL A 82 5.50 8.03 -10.08
N TYR A 83 5.32 8.93 -9.11
CA TYR A 83 6.43 9.61 -8.46
C TYR A 83 7.45 8.62 -7.85
N TRP A 84 6.96 7.63 -7.08
CA TRP A 84 7.84 6.64 -6.46
C TRP A 84 8.62 5.81 -7.49
N LYS A 85 8.00 5.42 -8.59
CA LYS A 85 8.68 4.69 -9.67
C LYS A 85 9.80 5.54 -10.29
N GLY A 86 9.52 6.74 -10.72
CA GLY A 86 10.54 7.64 -11.27
C GLY A 86 11.63 7.98 -10.24
N TRP A 87 11.26 8.14 -8.96
CA TRP A 87 12.24 8.38 -7.91
C TRP A 87 13.23 7.23 -7.75
N LEU A 88 12.74 5.98 -7.76
CA LEU A 88 13.57 4.78 -7.61
C LEU A 88 14.42 4.51 -8.85
N GLU A 89 13.87 4.72 -10.05
CA GLU A 89 14.61 4.60 -11.31
C GLU A 89 15.82 5.51 -11.36
N LEU A 90 15.72 6.73 -10.83
CA LEU A 90 16.83 7.67 -10.71
C LEU A 90 17.82 7.32 -9.57
N ARG A 91 17.51 6.35 -8.72
CA ARG A 91 18.30 5.94 -7.55
C ARG A 91 18.37 4.42 -7.42
N PRO A 92 18.89 3.71 -8.44
CA PRO A 92 18.88 2.24 -8.47
C PRO A 92 19.66 1.62 -7.32
N LYS A 93 20.62 2.33 -6.75
CA LYS A 93 21.38 1.89 -5.58
C LYS A 93 20.46 1.63 -4.36
N VAL A 94 19.38 2.38 -4.19
CA VAL A 94 18.45 2.19 -3.07
C VAL A 94 17.79 0.81 -3.14
N TRP A 95 17.45 0.35 -4.34
CA TRP A 95 16.92 -1.00 -4.55
C TRP A 95 17.99 -2.07 -4.36
N ALA A 96 19.19 -1.84 -4.92
CA ALA A 96 20.30 -2.77 -4.78
C ALA A 96 20.67 -2.99 -3.30
N ASP A 97 20.81 -1.90 -2.52
CA ASP A 97 21.09 -1.96 -1.09
C ASP A 97 19.98 -2.71 -0.33
N PHE A 98 18.71 -2.49 -0.69
CA PHE A 98 17.58 -3.21 -0.08
C PHE A 98 17.68 -4.73 -0.31
N ILE A 99 18.02 -5.16 -1.53
CA ILE A 99 18.18 -6.58 -1.85
C ILE A 99 19.41 -7.17 -1.15
N GLU A 100 20.52 -6.44 -1.09
CA GLU A 100 21.71 -6.86 -0.36
C GLU A 100 21.42 -7.03 1.15
N ASP A 101 20.75 -6.06 1.76
CA ASP A 101 20.33 -6.12 3.16
C ASP A 101 19.47 -7.37 3.44
N LEU A 102 18.51 -7.69 2.56
CA LEU A 102 17.66 -8.88 2.73
C LEU A 102 18.44 -10.18 2.78
N ASN A 103 19.56 -10.28 2.06
CA ASN A 103 20.39 -11.49 2.01
C ASN A 103 21.23 -11.69 3.28
N ILE A 104 21.51 -10.63 4.03
CA ILE A 104 22.35 -10.67 5.24
C ILE A 104 21.56 -10.59 6.54
N ILE A 105 20.29 -10.16 6.50
CA ILE A 105 19.45 -10.05 7.70
C ILE A 105 18.97 -11.44 8.12
N GLU A 106 19.45 -11.90 9.26
CA GLU A 106 18.99 -13.16 9.86
C GLU A 106 17.59 -13.05 10.44
N GLU A 107 16.82 -14.14 10.30
CA GLU A 107 15.48 -14.24 10.87
C GLU A 107 15.57 -14.63 12.35
N CYS A 108 14.94 -13.85 13.20
CA CYS A 108 14.87 -14.10 14.63
C CYS A 108 13.49 -14.64 15.06
N LYS A 109 13.41 -15.14 16.31
CA LYS A 109 12.14 -15.64 16.87
C LYS A 109 11.01 -14.61 16.80
N ASN A 110 11.29 -13.34 17.09
CA ASN A 110 10.30 -12.28 17.05
C ASN A 110 9.76 -12.05 15.63
N TYR A 111 10.61 -12.18 14.61
CA TYR A 111 10.19 -12.13 13.21
C TYR A 111 9.17 -13.24 12.89
N HIS A 112 9.48 -14.48 13.26
CA HIS A 112 8.56 -15.61 13.02
C HIS A 112 7.22 -15.44 13.77
N GLN A 113 7.23 -14.92 14.98
CA GLN A 113 6.02 -14.60 15.71
C GLN A 113 5.22 -13.49 15.01
N ALA A 114 5.88 -12.43 14.55
CA ALA A 114 5.24 -11.32 13.85
C ALA A 114 4.55 -11.77 12.56
N ILE A 115 5.26 -12.46 11.68
CA ILE A 115 4.68 -12.91 10.40
C ILE A 115 3.58 -13.96 10.56
N ASN A 116 3.49 -14.62 11.70
CA ASN A 116 2.45 -15.61 12.02
C ASN A 116 1.27 -15.01 12.80
N GLY A 117 1.28 -13.70 13.08
CA GLY A 117 0.22 -13.06 13.85
C GLY A 117 0.16 -13.57 15.28
N GLN A 118 1.31 -13.80 15.90
CA GLN A 118 1.50 -14.33 17.26
C GLN A 118 2.23 -13.32 18.15
N SER A 119 2.17 -12.05 17.82
CA SER A 119 2.70 -10.98 18.67
C SER A 119 1.78 -10.74 19.88
N LYS A 120 2.24 -9.90 20.82
CA LYS A 120 1.40 -9.46 21.96
C LYS A 120 0.42 -8.34 21.60
N ILE A 121 0.29 -7.95 20.32
CA ILE A 121 -0.49 -6.82 19.85
C ILE A 121 -1.63 -7.38 18.98
N GLU A 122 -2.84 -7.44 19.50
CA GLU A 122 -3.99 -8.06 18.83
C GLU A 122 -4.29 -7.45 17.47
N CYS A 123 -4.39 -6.12 17.37
CA CYS A 123 -4.68 -5.45 16.11
C CYS A 123 -3.62 -5.76 15.03
N PHE A 124 -2.35 -5.85 15.40
CA PHE A 124 -1.29 -6.24 14.49
C PHE A 124 -1.47 -7.69 13.99
N ASN A 125 -1.81 -8.61 14.89
CA ASN A 125 -2.06 -10.00 14.54
C ASN A 125 -3.26 -10.15 13.59
N ASP A 126 -4.31 -9.35 13.80
CA ASP A 126 -5.48 -9.34 12.92
C ASP A 126 -5.14 -8.79 11.54
N TRP A 127 -4.30 -7.76 11.44
CA TRP A 127 -3.82 -7.27 10.14
C TRP A 127 -2.93 -8.30 9.41
N VAL A 128 -2.13 -9.08 10.14
CA VAL A 128 -1.37 -10.19 9.53
C VAL A 128 -2.31 -11.24 8.93
N LYS A 129 -3.38 -11.60 9.64
CA LYS A 129 -4.41 -12.51 9.12
C LYS A 129 -5.10 -11.92 7.89
N GLU A 130 -5.50 -10.64 7.97
CA GLU A 130 -6.13 -9.92 6.87
C GLU A 130 -5.25 -9.91 5.61
N ILE A 131 -3.96 -9.61 5.75
CA ILE A 131 -3.01 -9.64 4.62
C ILE A 131 -2.95 -11.04 4.00
N LYS A 132 -2.86 -12.08 4.81
CA LYS A 132 -2.76 -13.46 4.32
C LYS A 132 -4.05 -13.99 3.70
N GLU A 133 -5.21 -13.55 4.18
CA GLU A 133 -6.51 -13.99 3.72
C GLU A 133 -6.99 -13.22 2.47
N PHE A 134 -6.83 -11.89 2.49
CA PHE A 134 -7.37 -11.01 1.45
C PHE A 134 -6.31 -10.45 0.49
N ASN A 135 -5.02 -10.64 0.77
CA ASN A 135 -3.90 -10.11 0.00
C ASN A 135 -3.95 -8.59 -0.21
N TYR A 136 -4.58 -7.91 0.73
CA TYR A 136 -4.77 -6.47 0.74
C TYR A 136 -4.86 -5.96 2.18
N LEU A 137 -4.39 -4.74 2.40
CA LEU A 137 -4.55 -4.02 3.65
C LEU A 137 -4.83 -2.56 3.34
N HIS A 138 -5.68 -1.91 4.13
CA HIS A 138 -5.97 -0.49 3.98
C HIS A 138 -4.70 0.36 4.06
N ASN A 139 -4.56 1.38 3.18
CA ASN A 139 -3.33 2.16 3.08
C ASN A 139 -2.86 2.76 4.41
N HIS A 140 -3.78 3.33 5.18
CA HIS A 140 -3.45 3.93 6.48
C HIS A 140 -3.00 2.87 7.50
N THR A 141 -3.63 1.71 7.48
CA THR A 141 -3.28 0.56 8.32
C THR A 141 -1.90 0.00 7.98
N ARG A 142 -1.47 0.08 6.72
CA ARG A 142 -0.08 -0.28 6.33
C ARG A 142 0.96 0.59 7.03
N MET A 143 0.66 1.86 7.25
CA MET A 143 1.55 2.78 7.98
C MET A 143 1.63 2.40 9.45
N TRP A 144 0.52 2.09 10.10
CA TRP A 144 0.48 1.61 11.48
C TRP A 144 1.20 0.26 11.63
N PHE A 145 0.94 -0.66 10.71
CA PHE A 145 1.62 -1.95 10.65
C PHE A 145 3.14 -1.76 10.60
N ALA A 146 3.62 -0.95 9.67
CA ALA A 146 5.05 -0.69 9.51
C ALA A 146 5.66 0.01 10.75
N SER A 147 4.93 0.94 11.35
CA SER A 147 5.35 1.62 12.58
C SER A 147 5.49 0.63 13.75
N ILE A 148 4.50 -0.23 13.97
CA ILE A 148 4.56 -1.27 15.01
C ILE A 148 5.70 -2.25 14.72
N TRP A 149 5.84 -2.70 13.48
CA TRP A 149 6.91 -3.60 13.06
C TRP A 149 8.30 -3.06 13.42
N ILE A 150 8.56 -1.81 13.03
CA ILE A 150 9.87 -1.18 13.19
C ILE A 150 10.13 -0.75 14.63
N PHE A 151 9.21 0.02 15.23
CA PHE A 151 9.49 0.73 16.48
C PHE A 151 9.01 -0.01 17.73
N THR A 152 7.99 -0.87 17.62
CA THR A 152 7.49 -1.62 18.78
C THR A 152 8.06 -3.03 18.83
N LEU A 153 8.09 -3.73 17.71
CA LEU A 153 8.64 -5.08 17.63
C LEU A 153 10.15 -5.09 17.39
N GLY A 154 10.76 -3.96 17.07
CA GLY A 154 12.19 -3.81 16.83
C GLY A 154 12.70 -4.62 15.63
N LEU A 155 11.85 -4.86 14.62
CA LEU A 155 12.18 -5.69 13.48
C LEU A 155 12.74 -4.85 12.32
N PRO A 156 13.67 -5.40 11.53
CA PRO A 156 14.20 -4.73 10.34
C PRO A 156 13.09 -4.38 9.36
N TRP A 157 13.05 -3.12 8.91
CA TRP A 157 12.05 -2.65 7.94
C TRP A 157 12.09 -3.43 6.63
N GLN A 158 13.27 -3.91 6.22
CA GLN A 158 13.46 -4.69 5.00
C GLN A 158 12.64 -5.98 5.03
N LYS A 159 12.64 -6.68 6.16
CA LYS A 159 11.85 -7.90 6.34
C LYS A 159 10.33 -7.64 6.35
N GLY A 160 9.91 -6.48 6.82
CA GLY A 160 8.51 -6.05 6.73
C GLY A 160 8.11 -5.71 5.28
N ALA A 161 8.98 -5.02 4.55
CA ALA A 161 8.78 -4.74 3.13
C ALA A 161 8.73 -6.03 2.29
N GLU A 162 9.60 -7.01 2.57
CA GLU A 162 9.57 -8.34 1.95
C GLU A 162 8.25 -9.07 2.23
N PHE A 163 7.76 -9.03 3.48
CA PHE A 163 6.47 -9.61 3.85
C PHE A 163 5.31 -9.00 3.05
N PHE A 164 5.29 -7.68 2.88
CA PHE A 164 4.28 -7.01 2.05
C PHE A 164 4.41 -7.38 0.57
N MET A 165 5.62 -7.43 0.02
CA MET A 165 5.84 -7.86 -1.37
C MET A 165 5.34 -9.28 -1.63
N LYS A 166 5.49 -10.18 -0.66
CA LYS A 166 5.07 -11.58 -0.77
C LYS A 166 3.55 -11.75 -0.77
N TYR A 167 2.82 -10.97 0.03
CA TYR A 167 1.41 -11.22 0.28
C TYR A 167 0.46 -10.22 -0.38
N LEU A 168 0.86 -8.96 -0.57
CA LEU A 168 -0.04 -7.96 -1.14
C LEU A 168 -0.14 -8.08 -2.66
N PHE A 169 -1.37 -8.13 -3.20
CA PHE A 169 -1.60 -8.13 -4.64
C PHE A 169 -1.14 -6.84 -5.33
N ASP A 170 -1.01 -5.77 -4.60
CA ASP A 170 -0.48 -4.51 -5.11
C ASP A 170 0.99 -4.25 -4.72
N GLY A 171 1.70 -5.31 -4.32
CA GLY A 171 3.14 -5.25 -4.06
C GLY A 171 3.89 -4.71 -5.28
N ASP A 172 4.60 -3.60 -5.09
CA ASP A 172 5.35 -2.91 -6.15
C ASP A 172 6.71 -2.50 -5.60
N ALA A 173 7.77 -2.82 -6.31
CA ALA A 173 9.13 -2.60 -5.84
C ALA A 173 9.40 -1.16 -5.38
N ALA A 174 8.92 -0.16 -6.13
CA ALA A 174 9.11 1.23 -5.78
C ALA A 174 8.19 1.68 -4.64
N SER A 175 6.87 1.57 -4.83
CA SER A 175 5.90 2.07 -3.86
C SER A 175 6.05 1.38 -2.50
N ASN A 176 6.22 0.06 -2.48
CA ASN A 176 6.36 -0.69 -1.23
C ASN A 176 7.67 -0.34 -0.50
N THR A 177 8.81 -0.47 -1.16
CA THR A 177 10.11 -0.23 -0.53
C THR A 177 10.25 1.20 -0.04
N LEU A 178 9.84 2.20 -0.85
CA LEU A 178 9.96 3.59 -0.48
C LEU A 178 8.96 4.01 0.61
N SER A 179 7.77 3.41 0.66
CA SER A 179 6.83 3.63 1.75
C SER A 179 7.35 3.07 3.08
N TRP A 180 7.96 1.88 3.08
CA TRP A 180 8.62 1.33 4.27
C TRP A 180 9.80 2.20 4.73
N ARG A 181 10.63 2.67 3.79
CA ARG A 181 11.73 3.62 4.09
C ARG A 181 11.20 4.93 4.67
N TRP A 182 10.05 5.39 4.16
CA TRP A 182 9.42 6.61 4.66
C TRP A 182 8.99 6.45 6.12
N VAL A 183 8.32 5.36 6.49
CA VAL A 183 7.95 5.07 7.89
C VAL A 183 9.19 4.90 8.76
N ALA A 184 10.26 4.27 8.25
CA ALA A 184 11.53 4.10 8.96
C ALA A 184 12.33 5.41 9.12
N GLY A 185 11.85 6.56 8.59
CA GLY A 185 12.57 7.84 8.67
C GLY A 185 13.76 7.98 7.72
N LEU A 186 13.92 7.07 6.76
CA LEU A 186 15.08 7.01 5.86
C LEU A 186 14.88 7.72 4.52
N GLN A 187 13.64 8.09 4.18
CA GLN A 187 13.31 8.61 2.85
C GLN A 187 13.59 10.11 2.72
N THR A 188 13.37 10.88 3.78
CA THR A 188 13.59 12.32 3.78
C THR A 188 14.54 12.68 4.92
N LYS A 189 15.73 13.18 4.57
CA LYS A 189 16.77 13.53 5.56
C LYS A 189 16.25 14.57 6.54
N GLY A 190 16.42 14.31 7.84
CA GLY A 190 16.05 15.21 8.91
C GLY A 190 14.57 15.28 9.25
N LYS A 191 13.71 14.44 8.64
CA LYS A 191 12.30 14.28 9.03
C LYS A 191 12.08 12.98 9.76
N HIS A 192 11.43 13.05 10.90
CA HIS A 192 10.87 11.91 11.65
C HIS A 192 9.34 11.96 11.52
N TYR A 193 8.72 10.83 11.28
CA TYR A 193 7.27 10.72 11.06
C TYR A 193 6.62 9.94 12.17
#